data_d32a5d2a5000fe5367f79345c8a42979
#
_entry.id   d32a5d2a5000fe5367f79345c8a42979
#
_cell.length_a   1.000
_cell.length_b   1.000
_cell.length_c   1.000
_cell.angle_alpha   90.00
_cell.angle_beta   90.00
_cell.angle_gamma   90.00
#
_symmetry.space_group_name_H-M   'P 1'
#
loop_
_entity.id
_entity.type
_entity.pdbx_description
1 polymer ?
#
loop_
_entity_poly.entity_id
_entity_poly.type
_entity_poly.pdbx_seq_one_letter_code
_entity_poly.pdbx_strand_id
1 'polypeptide(L)'
;MTVLIQVSPGELIDKMTILEVKLEQMSDPVKLANVRREHDMITRTFREHITDTPALAKLMAALKTTNMALWTIEDDIRAHERKGDFGESFVRLARAVYRTNDERAAIKRRINVLLDSAIVEEKSYSDY
;
A
#
# COMPACT_ATOMS: atom_id res chain seq x y z
N MET A 1 15.81 17.07 7.51
CA MET A 1 15.87 17.24 6.04
C MET A 1 14.79 16.39 5.39
N THR A 2 14.12 16.92 4.39
CA THR A 2 13.23 16.14 3.52
C THR A 2 13.76 16.19 2.08
N VAL A 3 13.46 15.15 1.32
CA VAL A 3 13.89 15.06 -0.08
C VAL A 3 12.64 14.96 -0.95
N LEU A 4 12.61 15.72 -2.02
CA LEU A 4 11.50 15.70 -2.98
C LEU A 4 11.88 14.86 -4.19
N ILE A 5 10.97 13.97 -4.58
CA ILE A 5 11.07 13.19 -5.81
C ILE A 5 9.74 13.25 -6.56
N GLN A 6 9.80 13.02 -7.86
CA GLN A 6 8.59 12.84 -8.64
C GLN A 6 8.10 11.39 -8.50
N VAL A 7 6.83 11.24 -8.22
CA VAL A 7 6.19 9.92 -8.10
C VAL A 7 4.93 9.88 -8.96
N SER A 8 4.50 8.68 -9.34
CA SER A 8 3.20 8.50 -10.00
C SER A 8 2.05 8.74 -9.02
N PRO A 9 0.85 9.11 -9.51
CA PRO A 9 -0.33 9.20 -8.65
C PRO A 9 -0.62 7.90 -7.89
N GLY A 10 -0.42 6.75 -8.53
CA GLY A 10 -0.60 5.44 -7.89
C GLY A 10 0.34 5.23 -6.72
N GLU A 11 1.60 5.64 -6.84
CA GLU A 11 2.56 5.56 -5.75
C GLU A 11 2.18 6.48 -4.58
N LEU A 12 1.76 7.70 -4.86
CA LEU A 12 1.31 8.64 -3.85
C LEU A 12 0.12 8.12 -3.06
N ILE A 13 -0.88 7.60 -3.76
CA ILE A 13 -2.10 7.07 -3.15
C ILE A 13 -1.80 5.77 -2.38
N ASP A 14 -0.90 4.94 -2.88
CA ASP A 14 -0.44 3.76 -2.17
C ASP A 14 0.18 4.12 -0.82
N LYS A 15 1.09 5.09 -0.79
CA LYS A 15 1.65 5.60 0.47
C LYS A 15 0.57 6.13 1.40
N MET A 16 -0.38 6.89 0.88
CA MET A 16 -1.47 7.46 1.67
C MET A 16 -2.33 6.36 2.31
N THR A 17 -2.69 5.33 1.54
CA THR A 17 -3.50 4.21 2.05
C THR A 17 -2.73 3.34 3.04
N ILE A 18 -1.44 3.13 2.84
CA ILE A 18 -0.58 2.42 3.80
C ILE A 18 -0.52 3.17 5.13
N LEU A 19 -0.39 4.49 5.09
CA LEU A 19 -0.38 5.31 6.31
C LEU A 19 -1.72 5.26 7.03
N GLU A 20 -2.84 5.22 6.31
CA GLU A 20 -4.17 5.02 6.89
C GLU A 20 -4.28 3.67 7.60
N VAL A 21 -3.77 2.60 6.99
CA VAL A 21 -3.72 1.27 7.62
C VAL A 21 -2.88 1.32 8.90
N LYS A 22 -1.73 1.98 8.89
CA LYS A 22 -0.89 2.14 10.07
C LYS A 22 -1.62 2.89 11.19
N LEU A 23 -2.36 3.95 10.85
CA LEU A 23 -3.16 4.70 11.83
C LEU A 23 -4.24 3.84 12.50
N GLU A 24 -4.81 2.88 11.76
CA GLU A 24 -5.82 1.98 12.28
C GLU A 24 -5.24 0.82 13.09
N GLN A 25 -4.06 0.32 12.72
CA GLN A 25 -3.49 -0.91 13.27
C GLN A 25 -2.46 -0.69 14.38
N MET A 26 -1.72 0.41 14.34
CA MET A 26 -0.66 0.67 15.30
C MET A 26 -1.20 1.29 16.59
N SER A 27 -0.53 1.03 17.71
CA SER A 27 -0.94 1.51 19.04
C SER A 27 0.10 2.36 19.75
N ASP A 28 1.39 2.28 19.36
CA ASP A 28 2.46 3.05 20.00
C ASP A 28 2.27 4.55 19.74
N PRO A 29 2.12 5.41 20.80
CA PRO A 29 1.85 6.83 20.62
C PRO A 29 2.96 7.58 19.88
N VAL A 30 4.22 7.23 20.09
CA VAL A 30 5.36 7.89 19.42
C VAL A 30 5.37 7.56 17.93
N LYS A 31 5.18 6.29 17.60
CA LYS A 31 5.08 5.85 16.20
C LYS A 31 3.86 6.46 15.50
N LEU A 32 2.72 6.48 16.16
CA LEU A 32 1.49 7.09 15.62
C LEU A 32 1.67 8.58 15.34
N ALA A 33 2.37 9.32 16.19
CA ALA A 33 2.66 10.73 15.95
C ALA A 33 3.47 10.92 14.66
N ASN A 34 4.46 10.06 14.42
CA ASN A 34 5.24 10.07 13.19
C ASN A 34 4.39 9.73 11.97
N VAL A 35 3.53 8.73 12.08
CA VAL A 35 2.62 8.31 11.00
C VAL A 35 1.64 9.45 10.65
N ARG A 36 1.08 10.13 11.64
CA ARG A 36 0.17 11.27 11.42
C ARG A 36 0.86 12.39 10.66
N ARG A 37 2.09 12.74 11.03
CA ARG A 37 2.84 13.80 10.34
C ARG A 37 3.07 13.44 8.86
N GLU A 38 3.49 12.21 8.60
CA GLU A 38 3.70 11.74 7.23
C GLU A 38 2.39 11.70 6.44
N HIS A 39 1.32 11.18 7.04
CA HIS A 39 -0.01 11.14 6.43
C HIS A 39 -0.52 12.54 6.08
N ASP A 40 -0.35 13.51 6.99
CA ASP A 40 -0.78 14.89 6.73
C ASP A 40 -0.02 15.51 5.56
N MET A 41 1.29 15.28 5.46
CA MET A 41 2.11 15.76 4.35
C MET A 41 1.68 15.14 3.02
N ILE A 42 1.51 13.83 2.99
CA ILE A 42 1.11 13.08 1.78
C ILE A 42 -0.31 13.48 1.34
N THR A 43 -1.23 13.60 2.28
CA THR A 43 -2.62 13.99 2.01
C THR A 43 -2.69 15.43 1.46
N ARG A 44 -1.85 16.33 1.96
CA ARG A 44 -1.77 17.69 1.42
C ARG A 44 -1.33 17.67 -0.04
N THR A 45 -0.29 16.91 -0.36
CA THR A 45 0.19 16.75 -1.73
C THR A 45 -0.90 16.17 -2.64
N PHE A 46 -1.64 15.18 -2.14
CA PHE A 46 -2.80 14.62 -2.86
C PHE A 46 -3.82 15.72 -3.21
N ARG A 47 -4.23 16.50 -2.21
CA ARG A 47 -5.25 17.56 -2.40
C ARG A 47 -4.79 18.66 -3.35
N GLU A 48 -3.51 18.97 -3.36
CA GLU A 48 -2.94 20.02 -4.24
C GLU A 48 -2.86 19.58 -5.71
N HIS A 49 -2.73 18.27 -5.98
CA HIS A 49 -2.42 17.79 -7.32
C HIS A 49 -3.50 16.91 -7.94
N ILE A 50 -4.38 16.32 -7.15
CA ILE A 50 -5.32 15.30 -7.62
C ILE A 50 -6.74 15.72 -7.27
N THR A 51 -7.63 15.70 -8.28
CA THR A 51 -9.07 15.89 -8.09
C THR A 51 -9.71 14.55 -7.76
N ASP A 52 -10.42 14.49 -6.65
CA ASP A 52 -11.15 13.30 -6.25
C ASP A 52 -12.39 13.13 -7.15
N THR A 53 -12.60 11.90 -7.60
CA THR A 53 -13.74 11.51 -8.41
C THR A 53 -14.31 10.19 -7.91
N PRO A 54 -15.58 9.84 -8.21
CA PRO A 54 -16.12 8.54 -7.82
C PRO A 54 -15.30 7.34 -8.34
N ALA A 55 -14.79 7.44 -9.58
CA ALA A 55 -13.94 6.39 -10.15
C ALA A 55 -12.62 6.24 -9.37
N LEU A 56 -11.97 7.35 -9.02
CA LEU A 56 -10.74 7.34 -8.22
C LEU A 56 -11.02 6.82 -6.81
N ALA A 57 -12.08 7.28 -6.17
CA ALA A 57 -12.44 6.84 -4.81
C ALA A 57 -12.61 5.33 -4.72
N LYS A 58 -13.19 4.72 -5.75
CA LYS A 58 -13.36 3.26 -5.83
C LYS A 58 -12.01 2.53 -5.89
N LEU A 59 -11.08 3.03 -6.69
CA LEU A 59 -9.72 2.46 -6.78
C LEU A 59 -8.93 2.66 -5.48
N MET A 60 -9.07 3.82 -4.84
CA MET A 60 -8.44 4.10 -3.55
C MET A 60 -8.93 3.15 -2.47
N ALA A 61 -10.24 2.89 -2.42
CA ALA A 61 -10.83 1.93 -1.49
C ALA A 61 -10.30 0.51 -1.74
N ALA A 62 -10.20 0.09 -2.99
CA ALA A 62 -9.65 -1.21 -3.36
C ALA A 62 -8.17 -1.33 -2.95
N LEU A 63 -7.39 -0.27 -3.14
CA LEU A 63 -5.98 -0.25 -2.74
C LEU A 63 -5.82 -0.34 -1.21
N LYS A 64 -6.64 0.37 -0.47
CA LYS A 64 -6.64 0.30 1.00
C LYS A 64 -6.97 -1.11 1.48
N THR A 65 -7.98 -1.75 0.90
CA THR A 65 -8.36 -3.14 1.22
C THR A 65 -7.19 -4.09 0.97
N THR A 66 -6.49 -3.94 -0.15
CA THR A 66 -5.33 -4.77 -0.50
C THR A 66 -4.17 -4.53 0.46
N ASN A 67 -3.91 -3.28 0.84
CA ASN A 67 -2.85 -2.95 1.81
C ASN A 67 -3.19 -3.46 3.22
N MET A 68 -4.46 -3.46 3.60
CA MET A 68 -4.90 -4.05 4.87
C MET A 68 -4.70 -5.57 4.87
N ALA A 69 -5.01 -6.23 3.76
CA ALA A 69 -4.75 -7.66 3.60
C ALA A 69 -3.26 -7.99 3.75
N LEU A 70 -2.39 -7.19 3.12
CA LEU A 70 -0.94 -7.34 3.27
C LEU A 70 -0.48 -7.15 4.71
N TRP A 71 -1.00 -6.18 5.41
CA TRP A 71 -0.70 -5.97 6.82
C TRP A 71 -0.98 -7.21 7.65
N THR A 72 -2.17 -7.79 7.47
CA THR A 72 -2.58 -9.00 8.19
C THR A 72 -1.70 -10.20 7.81
N ILE A 73 -1.42 -10.40 6.53
CA ILE A 73 -0.54 -11.47 6.04
C ILE A 73 0.85 -11.35 6.66
N GLU A 74 1.40 -10.14 6.71
CA GLU A 74 2.73 -9.88 7.28
C GLU A 74 2.79 -10.19 8.77
N ASP A 75 1.77 -9.85 9.53
CA ASP A 75 1.68 -10.20 10.95
C ASP A 75 1.56 -11.71 11.15
N ASP A 76 0.72 -12.36 10.36
CA ASP A 76 0.47 -13.80 10.47
C ASP A 76 1.71 -14.62 10.10
N ILE A 77 2.40 -14.26 9.03
CA ILE A 77 3.60 -14.99 8.60
C ILE A 77 4.74 -14.83 9.62
N ARG A 78 4.86 -13.64 10.23
CA ARG A 78 5.83 -13.41 11.31
C ARG A 78 5.50 -14.19 12.57
N ALA A 79 4.22 -14.39 12.87
CA ALA A 79 3.80 -15.24 13.98
C ALA A 79 4.20 -16.72 13.74
N HIS A 80 4.07 -17.20 12.51
CA HIS A 80 4.55 -18.55 12.14
C HIS A 80 6.06 -18.67 12.27
N GLU A 81 6.81 -17.65 11.86
CA GLU A 81 8.26 -17.60 12.00
C GLU A 81 8.67 -17.71 13.47
N ARG A 82 8.03 -16.95 14.37
CA ARG A 82 8.32 -17.00 15.80
C ARG A 82 8.10 -18.38 16.42
N LYS A 83 7.09 -19.11 15.92
CA LYS A 83 6.75 -20.46 16.41
C LYS A 83 7.58 -21.55 15.75
N GLY A 84 8.32 -21.23 14.69
CA GLY A 84 9.01 -22.21 13.87
C GLY A 84 8.06 -23.11 13.09
N ASP A 85 6.84 -22.65 12.81
CA ASP A 85 5.84 -23.37 12.05
C ASP A 85 5.91 -22.99 10.57
N PHE A 86 6.53 -23.88 9.78
CA PHE A 86 6.73 -23.71 8.35
C PHE A 86 5.91 -24.68 7.51
N GLY A 87 4.80 -25.17 8.05
CA GLY A 87 3.88 -26.10 7.38
C GLY A 87 2.98 -25.43 6.34
N GLU A 88 1.85 -26.06 6.04
CA GLU A 88 0.94 -25.61 4.98
C GLU A 88 0.42 -24.20 5.19
N SER A 89 0.13 -23.80 6.42
CA SER A 89 -0.36 -22.45 6.73
C SER A 89 0.69 -21.40 6.41
N PHE A 90 1.97 -21.64 6.73
CA PHE A 90 3.08 -20.78 6.38
C PHE A 90 3.21 -20.65 4.86
N VAL A 91 3.14 -21.76 4.14
CA VAL A 91 3.22 -21.77 2.68
C VAL A 91 2.09 -20.95 2.04
N ARG A 92 0.85 -21.10 2.53
CA ARG A 92 -0.28 -20.30 2.07
C ARG A 92 -0.06 -18.81 2.27
N LEU A 93 0.45 -18.42 3.44
CA LEU A 93 0.75 -17.02 3.75
C LEU A 93 1.87 -16.47 2.85
N ALA A 94 2.94 -17.24 2.66
CA ALA A 94 4.04 -16.85 1.78
C ALA A 94 3.56 -16.64 0.34
N ARG A 95 2.71 -17.52 -0.16
CA ARG A 95 2.10 -17.37 -1.50
C ARG A 95 1.17 -16.17 -1.58
N ALA A 96 0.43 -15.89 -0.51
CA ALA A 96 -0.46 -14.75 -0.44
C ALA A 96 0.30 -13.41 -0.55
N VAL A 97 1.55 -13.34 -0.06
CA VAL A 97 2.37 -12.13 -0.13
C VAL A 97 2.55 -11.67 -1.59
N TYR A 98 3.09 -12.52 -2.45
CA TYR A 98 3.37 -12.11 -3.83
C TYR A 98 2.09 -11.95 -4.66
N ARG A 99 1.06 -12.76 -4.42
CA ARG A 99 -0.23 -12.63 -5.12
C ARG A 99 -0.93 -11.32 -4.78
N THR A 100 -0.97 -10.95 -3.49
CA THR A 100 -1.57 -9.69 -3.04
C THR A 100 -0.75 -8.48 -3.49
N ASN A 101 0.58 -8.60 -3.53
CA ASN A 101 1.42 -7.56 -4.12
C ASN A 101 1.17 -7.37 -5.62
N ASP A 102 0.85 -8.43 -6.35
CA ASP A 102 0.46 -8.32 -7.76
C ASP A 102 -0.87 -7.59 -7.94
N GLU A 103 -1.85 -7.87 -7.08
CA GLU A 103 -3.11 -7.14 -7.05
C GLU A 103 -2.90 -5.65 -6.75
N ARG A 104 -2.04 -5.36 -5.78
CA ARG A 104 -1.66 -4.00 -5.42
C ARG A 104 -1.05 -3.27 -6.62
N ALA A 105 -0.10 -3.89 -7.30
CA ALA A 105 0.52 -3.31 -8.49
C ALA A 105 -0.50 -3.06 -9.60
N ALA A 106 -1.45 -3.96 -9.80
CA ALA A 106 -2.51 -3.81 -10.80
C ALA A 106 -3.44 -2.63 -10.48
N ILE A 107 -3.80 -2.43 -9.22
CA ILE A 107 -4.64 -1.30 -8.80
C ILE A 107 -3.88 0.02 -8.98
N LYS A 108 -2.62 0.08 -8.57
CA LYS A 108 -1.76 1.26 -8.79
C LYS A 108 -1.68 1.63 -10.27
N ARG A 109 -1.55 0.63 -11.14
CA ARG A 109 -1.52 0.85 -12.59
C ARG A 109 -2.84 1.42 -13.10
N ARG A 110 -3.98 0.93 -12.62
CA ARG A 110 -5.30 1.49 -12.97
C ARG A 110 -5.44 2.94 -12.53
N ILE A 111 -4.95 3.29 -11.36
CA ILE A 111 -4.92 4.69 -10.89
C ILE A 111 -4.09 5.54 -11.84
N ASN A 112 -2.90 5.08 -12.21
CA ASN A 112 -2.01 5.79 -13.11
C ASN A 112 -2.64 5.99 -14.51
N VAL A 113 -3.35 5.00 -15.02
CA VAL A 113 -4.08 5.12 -16.29
C VAL A 113 -5.23 6.12 -16.16
N LEU A 114 -6.02 6.02 -15.09
CA LEU A 114 -7.16 6.92 -14.86
C LEU A 114 -6.71 8.39 -14.78
N LEU A 115 -5.58 8.66 -14.16
CA LEU A 115 -5.05 10.01 -13.94
C LEU A 115 -4.01 10.44 -14.98
N ASP A 116 -3.86 9.67 -16.04
CA ASP A 116 -2.92 9.95 -17.14
C ASP A 116 -1.50 10.25 -16.64
N SER A 117 -0.96 9.34 -15.84
CA SER A 117 0.36 9.50 -15.25
C SER A 117 1.47 9.56 -16.31
N ALA A 118 2.38 10.52 -16.17
CA ALA A 118 3.58 10.60 -17.00
C ALA A 118 4.61 9.50 -16.62
N ILE A 119 4.51 8.97 -15.40
CA ILE A 119 5.39 7.91 -14.90
C ILE A 119 4.67 6.58 -14.99
N VAL A 120 5.29 5.58 -15.63
CA VAL A 120 4.78 4.23 -15.74
C VAL A 120 5.72 3.31 -14.99
N GLU A 121 5.23 2.72 -13.91
CA GLU A 121 5.99 1.69 -13.17
C GLU A 121 5.88 0.36 -13.90
N GLU A 122 7.03 -0.29 -14.11
CA GLU A 122 7.09 -1.60 -14.75
C GLU A 122 7.43 -2.68 -13.73
N LYS A 123 6.90 -3.87 -13.96
CA LYS A 123 7.13 -5.05 -13.17
C LYS A 123 7.37 -6.23 -14.12
N SER A 124 8.50 -6.90 -13.95
CA SER A 124 8.89 -7.98 -14.87
C SER A 124 9.35 -9.23 -14.14
N TYR A 125 8.67 -9.60 -13.05
CA TYR A 125 8.86 -10.89 -12.43
C TYR A 125 8.32 -12.00 -13.34
N SER A 126 8.85 -13.19 -13.19
CA SER A 126 8.32 -14.37 -13.90
C SER A 126 6.84 -14.59 -13.56
N ASP A 127 6.08 -15.01 -14.56
CA ASP A 127 4.71 -15.49 -14.31
C ASP A 127 4.77 -16.80 -13.50
N TYR A 128 3.82 -16.95 -12.61
CA TYR A 128 3.74 -18.14 -11.77
C TYR A 128 2.60 -19.05 -12.11
#